data_2317fc44297149ae5010f4732ffe9357
#
_entry.id   2317fc44297149ae5010f4732ffe9357
#
_cell.length_a   1.000
_cell.length_b   1.000
_cell.length_c   1.000
_cell.angle_alpha   90.00
_cell.angle_beta   90.00
_cell.angle_gamma   90.00
#
_symmetry.space_group_name_H-M   'P 1'
#
loop_
_entity.id
_entity.type
_entity.pdbx_description
1 polymer ?
#
loop_
_entity_poly.entity_id
_entity_poly.type
_entity_poly.pdbx_seq_one_letter_code
_entity_poly.pdbx_strand_id
1 'polypeptide(L)'
;MFKKFTVENFKVFQNKLTLAFQADNYDFNPEVIKNNCISKGIIYGVNSSAKSNLGLAIFDIIIHLTERQKLMHSYDFYLNMSNSNSVANFEYEFIFDGHDVVYKYSKNDATFLLNESLSIDNTEVIFFDFTRKTGFTKLEGTDTLNNSINSDSPISRVKLVNNNSILADNEQNRVFNKFIHFVDNMLLFYSLDSRGYEGFMNGTESISEGIINSGKLPDFQSFLNRIGIDYKLKEQEIDGRKNIYCSFNNKSADFFKIASTGTKSLALFYYWYIRMEKRLLFILTNLMLFTILNYQKKYKNS
;
A
#
# COMPACT_ATOMS: atom_id res chain seq x y z
N MET A 1 -1.44 -13.03 5.63
CA MET A 1 -1.32 -13.01 4.16
C MET A 1 -2.63 -12.48 3.56
N PHE A 2 -2.54 -11.76 2.43
CA PHE A 2 -3.69 -11.28 1.68
C PHE A 2 -4.23 -12.40 0.79
N LYS A 3 -5.50 -12.81 0.95
CA LYS A 3 -6.11 -13.96 0.26
C LYS A 3 -6.93 -13.54 -0.96
N LYS A 4 -7.76 -12.50 -0.78
CA LYS A 4 -8.71 -12.10 -1.81
C LYS A 4 -9.10 -10.64 -1.64
N PHE A 5 -9.36 -9.98 -2.75
CA PHE A 5 -9.89 -8.63 -2.81
C PHE A 5 -11.07 -8.57 -3.75
N THR A 6 -12.10 -7.85 -3.36
CA THR A 6 -13.27 -7.61 -4.20
C THR A 6 -13.64 -6.14 -4.15
N VAL A 7 -13.96 -5.57 -5.30
CA VAL A 7 -14.44 -4.18 -5.44
C VAL A 7 -15.56 -4.10 -6.44
N GLU A 8 -16.51 -3.21 -6.20
CA GLU A 8 -17.66 -2.93 -7.09
C GLU A 8 -17.98 -1.44 -7.04
N ASN A 9 -18.38 -0.89 -8.18
CA ASN A 9 -18.79 0.50 -8.37
C ASN A 9 -17.73 1.53 -7.93
N PHE A 10 -16.47 1.25 -8.20
CA PHE A 10 -15.36 2.15 -7.91
C PHE A 10 -14.62 2.51 -9.19
N LYS A 11 -14.53 3.80 -9.52
CA LYS A 11 -13.85 4.32 -10.73
C LYS A 11 -14.25 3.56 -12.01
N VAL A 12 -13.33 2.82 -12.61
CA VAL A 12 -13.59 2.04 -13.83
C VAL A 12 -14.25 0.68 -13.56
N PHE A 13 -14.34 0.25 -12.32
CA PHE A 13 -14.93 -1.04 -11.92
C PHE A 13 -16.45 -0.88 -11.71
N GLN A 14 -17.21 -0.92 -12.79
CA GLN A 14 -18.67 -0.83 -12.74
C GLN A 14 -19.29 -2.03 -12.04
N ASN A 15 -18.85 -3.23 -12.43
CA ASN A 15 -19.33 -4.50 -11.91
C ASN A 15 -18.32 -5.05 -10.87
N LYS A 16 -18.75 -6.04 -10.13
CA LYS A 16 -17.92 -6.73 -9.15
C LYS A 16 -16.68 -7.34 -9.80
N LEU A 17 -15.49 -6.86 -9.40
CA LEU A 17 -14.20 -7.43 -9.72
C LEU A 17 -13.70 -8.19 -8.51
N THR A 18 -13.24 -9.42 -8.70
CA THR A 18 -12.59 -10.23 -7.67
C THR A 18 -11.17 -10.60 -8.10
N LEU A 19 -10.20 -10.36 -7.23
CA LEU A 19 -8.82 -10.77 -7.37
C LEU A 19 -8.47 -11.74 -6.25
N ALA A 20 -8.24 -13.01 -6.60
CA ALA A 20 -7.87 -14.06 -5.65
C ALA A 20 -6.37 -14.35 -5.72
N PHE A 21 -5.74 -14.49 -4.57
CA PHE A 21 -4.32 -14.83 -4.40
C PHE A 21 -4.14 -16.25 -3.86
N GLN A 22 -5.20 -17.04 -3.69
CA GLN A 22 -5.12 -18.44 -3.29
C GLN A 22 -4.47 -19.27 -4.40
N ALA A 23 -3.60 -20.21 -3.99
CA ALA A 23 -2.75 -20.99 -4.88
C ALA A 23 -3.21 -22.44 -5.02
N ASP A 24 -4.52 -22.71 -4.95
CA ASP A 24 -5.11 -24.04 -4.85
C ASP A 24 -4.72 -25.04 -5.96
N ASN A 25 -4.28 -24.53 -7.12
CA ASN A 25 -3.83 -25.35 -8.26
C ASN A 25 -2.65 -24.69 -8.99
N TYR A 26 -1.76 -24.02 -8.25
CA TYR A 26 -0.64 -23.31 -8.85
C TYR A 26 0.68 -24.01 -8.61
N ASP A 27 1.21 -24.70 -9.63
CA ASP A 27 2.41 -25.52 -9.54
C ASP A 27 3.67 -24.90 -10.18
N PHE A 28 3.52 -23.73 -10.80
CA PHE A 28 4.55 -23.22 -11.72
C PHE A 28 5.76 -22.60 -11.02
N ASN A 29 5.58 -21.88 -9.90
CA ASN A 29 6.66 -21.26 -9.12
C ASN A 29 6.39 -21.44 -7.62
N PRO A 30 6.74 -22.58 -7.03
CA PRO A 30 6.42 -22.87 -5.63
C PRO A 30 7.06 -21.90 -4.63
N GLU A 31 8.19 -21.26 -4.98
CA GLU A 31 8.86 -20.28 -4.13
C GLU A 31 8.06 -18.98 -3.91
N VAL A 32 7.07 -18.68 -4.74
CA VAL A 32 6.19 -17.53 -4.54
C VAL A 32 4.95 -17.86 -3.72
N ILE A 33 4.74 -19.14 -3.40
CA ILE A 33 3.60 -19.60 -2.58
C ILE A 33 4.01 -19.58 -1.12
N LYS A 34 3.22 -18.91 -0.28
CA LYS A 34 3.35 -18.90 1.17
C LYS A 34 1.97 -19.04 1.80
N ASN A 35 1.80 -19.97 2.72
CA ASN A 35 0.51 -20.23 3.39
C ASN A 35 -0.66 -20.37 2.38
N ASN A 36 -0.45 -21.15 1.32
CA ASN A 36 -1.39 -21.34 0.22
C ASN A 36 -1.84 -20.05 -0.49
N CYS A 37 -1.03 -18.98 -0.42
CA CYS A 37 -1.29 -17.74 -1.11
C CYS A 37 -0.10 -17.33 -1.98
N ILE A 38 -0.37 -16.72 -3.12
CA ILE A 38 0.63 -16.13 -4.00
C ILE A 38 1.19 -14.88 -3.30
N SER A 39 2.48 -14.93 -2.94
CA SER A 39 3.17 -13.83 -2.24
C SER A 39 3.78 -12.78 -3.18
N LYS A 40 3.92 -13.11 -4.46
CA LYS A 40 4.44 -12.21 -5.50
C LYS A 40 3.69 -12.43 -6.79
N GLY A 41 3.21 -11.37 -7.39
CA GLY A 41 2.47 -11.43 -8.65
C GLY A 41 2.75 -10.20 -9.52
N ILE A 42 2.60 -10.36 -10.82
CA ILE A 42 2.69 -9.27 -11.79
C ILE A 42 1.35 -9.17 -12.50
N ILE A 43 0.75 -7.98 -12.48
CA ILE A 43 -0.45 -7.65 -13.23
C ILE A 43 -0.03 -6.77 -14.40
N TYR A 44 -0.21 -7.25 -15.61
CA TYR A 44 0.11 -6.50 -16.81
C TYR A 44 -1.13 -6.35 -17.71
N GLY A 45 -1.08 -5.39 -18.61
CA GLY A 45 -2.15 -5.10 -19.56
C GLY A 45 -1.85 -3.81 -20.33
N VAL A 46 -2.61 -3.55 -21.36
CA VAL A 46 -2.48 -2.33 -22.17
C VAL A 46 -2.71 -1.06 -21.34
N ASN A 47 -2.27 0.09 -21.85
CA ASN A 47 -2.55 1.36 -21.20
C ASN A 47 -4.07 1.55 -21.08
N SER A 48 -4.50 2.24 -20.01
CA SER A 48 -5.92 2.42 -19.66
C SER A 48 -6.70 1.15 -19.28
N SER A 49 -6.02 0.02 -19.02
CA SER A 49 -6.64 -1.23 -18.58
C SER A 49 -6.90 -1.32 -17.09
N ALA A 50 -7.14 -0.20 -16.42
CA ALA A 50 -7.50 -0.15 -14.99
C ALA A 50 -6.42 -0.55 -13.96
N LYS A 51 -5.19 -0.87 -14.36
CA LYS A 51 -4.14 -1.34 -13.44
C LYS A 51 -3.89 -0.40 -12.25
N SER A 52 -3.75 0.91 -12.52
CA SER A 52 -3.55 1.90 -11.46
C SER A 52 -4.79 2.05 -10.57
N ASN A 53 -6.00 1.99 -11.16
CA ASN A 53 -7.25 2.02 -10.39
C ASN A 53 -7.41 0.79 -9.47
N LEU A 54 -6.87 -0.37 -9.86
CA LEU A 54 -6.84 -1.54 -8.99
C LEU A 54 -5.92 -1.31 -7.77
N GLY A 55 -4.75 -0.70 -7.98
CA GLY A 55 -3.88 -0.28 -6.88
C GLY A 55 -4.59 0.66 -5.92
N LEU A 56 -5.24 1.71 -6.43
CA LEU A 56 -6.03 2.65 -5.63
C LEU A 56 -7.19 1.96 -4.89
N ALA A 57 -7.89 1.02 -5.55
CA ALA A 57 -8.97 0.27 -4.92
C ALA A 57 -8.47 -0.59 -3.74
N ILE A 58 -7.35 -1.31 -3.91
CA ILE A 58 -6.75 -2.12 -2.83
C ILE A 58 -6.27 -1.23 -1.68
N PHE A 59 -5.83 0.00 -1.96
CA PHE A 59 -5.32 0.93 -0.97
C PHE A 59 -6.39 1.86 -0.37
N ASP A 60 -7.63 1.79 -0.81
CA ASP A 60 -8.73 2.60 -0.24
C ASP A 60 -8.93 2.36 1.27
N ILE A 61 -8.65 1.16 1.74
CA ILE A 61 -8.69 0.79 3.16
C ILE A 61 -7.82 1.69 4.04
N ILE A 62 -6.70 2.19 3.54
CA ILE A 62 -5.76 3.04 4.27
C ILE A 62 -6.40 4.39 4.62
N ILE A 63 -7.30 4.90 3.78
CA ILE A 63 -7.91 6.22 3.95
C ILE A 63 -8.65 6.34 5.28
N HIS A 64 -9.30 5.28 5.73
CA HIS A 64 -10.13 5.33 6.94
C HIS A 64 -9.58 4.52 8.12
N LEU A 65 -8.66 3.57 7.90
CA LEU A 65 -8.09 2.78 8.99
C LEU A 65 -6.78 3.36 9.55
N THR A 66 -6.07 4.20 8.79
CA THR A 66 -4.78 4.75 9.24
C THR A 66 -4.83 6.26 9.46
N GLU A 67 -3.81 6.82 10.16
CA GLU A 67 -3.60 8.25 10.29
C GLU A 67 -2.85 8.86 9.08
N ARG A 68 -2.54 8.05 8.06
CA ARG A 68 -1.64 8.40 6.97
C ARG A 68 -2.35 8.91 5.73
N GLN A 69 -3.50 9.54 5.93
CA GLN A 69 -4.32 10.05 4.84
C GLN A 69 -3.61 11.19 4.10
N LYS A 70 -3.34 10.97 2.83
CA LYS A 70 -3.30 12.05 1.84
C LYS A 70 -4.42 11.77 0.86
N LEU A 71 -5.52 12.49 0.99
CA LEU A 71 -6.51 12.58 -0.07
C LEU A 71 -5.83 13.19 -1.27
N MET A 72 -5.52 12.38 -2.24
CA MET A 72 -4.94 12.82 -3.49
C MET A 72 -6.07 13.00 -4.52
N HIS A 73 -5.88 13.88 -5.48
CA HIS A 73 -6.75 14.01 -6.67
C HIS A 73 -7.02 12.67 -7.37
N SER A 74 -6.19 11.63 -7.10
CA SER A 74 -6.42 10.27 -7.57
C SER A 74 -7.74 9.66 -7.12
N TYR A 75 -8.35 10.15 -6.05
CA TYR A 75 -9.68 9.70 -5.57
C TYR A 75 -10.83 10.57 -6.04
N ASP A 76 -10.58 11.60 -6.85
CA ASP A 76 -11.63 12.33 -7.57
C ASP A 76 -12.41 11.35 -8.46
N PHE A 77 -13.69 11.59 -8.65
CA PHE A 77 -14.60 10.67 -9.35
C PHE A 77 -14.54 9.25 -8.76
N TYR A 78 -14.82 9.15 -7.47
CA TYR A 78 -14.71 7.93 -6.67
C TYR A 78 -15.59 6.80 -7.19
N LEU A 79 -16.86 7.08 -7.45
CA LEU A 79 -17.82 6.11 -8.00
C LEU A 79 -17.67 5.96 -9.51
N ASN A 80 -18.10 4.82 -10.03
CA ASN A 80 -18.15 4.61 -11.47
C ASN A 80 -19.20 5.51 -12.13
N MET A 81 -18.77 6.30 -13.10
CA MET A 81 -19.61 7.31 -13.77
C MET A 81 -20.75 6.70 -14.61
N SER A 82 -20.67 5.44 -14.95
CA SER A 82 -21.69 4.73 -15.76
C SER A 82 -22.64 3.89 -14.90
N ASN A 83 -22.42 3.82 -13.59
CA ASN A 83 -23.27 3.05 -12.68
C ASN A 83 -24.30 3.97 -12.02
N SER A 84 -25.56 3.55 -11.98
CA SER A 84 -26.63 4.27 -11.29
C SER A 84 -26.61 4.08 -9.76
N ASN A 85 -25.87 3.08 -9.27
CA ASN A 85 -25.69 2.86 -7.84
C ASN A 85 -24.76 3.92 -7.26
N SER A 86 -25.15 4.53 -6.15
CA SER A 86 -24.39 5.57 -5.43
C SER A 86 -23.46 5.02 -4.36
N VAL A 87 -23.22 3.71 -4.34
CA VAL A 87 -22.43 3.03 -3.31
C VAL A 87 -21.37 2.15 -3.94
N ALA A 88 -20.12 2.34 -3.55
CA ALA A 88 -19.02 1.43 -3.83
C ALA A 88 -18.85 0.42 -2.69
N ASN A 89 -18.59 -0.84 -3.03
CA ASN A 89 -18.43 -1.93 -2.07
C ASN A 89 -17.01 -2.50 -2.16
N PHE A 90 -16.44 -2.78 -0.99
CA PHE A 90 -15.10 -3.34 -0.85
C PHE A 90 -15.12 -4.54 0.11
N GLU A 91 -14.38 -5.59 -0.25
CA GLU A 91 -14.20 -6.77 0.59
C GLU A 91 -12.74 -7.22 0.51
N TYR A 92 -12.12 -7.45 1.67
CA TYR A 92 -10.76 -7.93 1.81
C TYR A 92 -10.78 -9.21 2.64
N GLU A 93 -10.12 -10.26 2.14
CA GLU A 93 -9.91 -11.49 2.88
C GLU A 93 -8.43 -11.69 3.16
N PHE A 94 -8.12 -12.04 4.39
CA PHE A 94 -6.76 -12.31 4.86
C PHE A 94 -6.71 -13.65 5.60
N ILE A 95 -5.49 -14.15 5.79
CA ILE A 95 -5.21 -15.22 6.72
C ILE A 95 -4.04 -14.83 7.63
N PHE A 96 -4.23 -14.94 8.94
CA PHE A 96 -3.21 -14.67 9.95
C PHE A 96 -3.15 -15.83 10.95
N ASP A 97 -2.02 -16.54 11.02
CA ASP A 97 -1.80 -17.70 11.89
C ASP A 97 -2.85 -18.81 11.75
N GLY A 98 -3.39 -18.98 10.55
CA GLY A 98 -4.44 -19.96 10.28
C GLY A 98 -5.86 -19.44 10.43
N HIS A 99 -6.07 -18.24 10.98
CA HIS A 99 -7.37 -17.61 11.15
C HIS A 99 -7.75 -16.78 9.93
N ASP A 100 -8.97 -16.95 9.45
CA ASP A 100 -9.55 -16.17 8.37
C ASP A 100 -10.07 -14.82 8.89
N VAL A 101 -9.68 -13.75 8.24
CA VAL A 101 -10.15 -12.39 8.54
C VAL A 101 -10.80 -11.80 7.31
N VAL A 102 -12.04 -11.34 7.45
CA VAL A 102 -12.79 -10.69 6.38
C VAL A 102 -13.18 -9.28 6.83
N TYR A 103 -12.72 -8.30 6.08
CA TYR A 103 -13.09 -6.89 6.28
C TYR A 103 -13.90 -6.38 5.10
N LYS A 104 -15.08 -5.84 5.39
CA LYS A 104 -16.00 -5.29 4.38
C LYS A 104 -16.40 -3.89 4.76
N TYR A 105 -16.58 -3.05 3.76
CA TYR A 105 -17.16 -1.73 3.94
C TYR A 105 -17.80 -1.22 2.66
N SER A 106 -18.63 -0.20 2.80
CA SER A 106 -19.16 0.54 1.67
C SER A 106 -18.98 2.04 1.87
N LYS A 107 -18.84 2.76 0.75
CA LYS A 107 -18.65 4.20 0.68
C LYS A 107 -19.42 4.82 -0.48
N ASN A 108 -19.76 6.10 -0.37
CA ASN A 108 -20.25 6.90 -1.49
C ASN A 108 -19.21 7.90 -2.01
N ASP A 109 -18.16 8.15 -1.23
CA ASP A 109 -17.00 8.95 -1.61
C ASP A 109 -15.73 8.45 -0.91
N ALA A 110 -14.60 9.12 -1.10
CA ALA A 110 -13.31 8.69 -0.54
C ALA A 110 -13.25 8.76 0.99
N THR A 111 -14.09 9.56 1.65
CA THR A 111 -13.95 9.90 3.08
C THR A 111 -14.99 9.25 3.97
N PHE A 112 -16.23 9.06 3.48
CA PHE A 112 -17.35 8.65 4.32
C PHE A 112 -17.68 7.17 4.17
N LEU A 113 -17.56 6.44 5.28
CA LEU A 113 -18.07 5.08 5.41
C LEU A 113 -19.61 5.11 5.55
N LEU A 114 -20.30 4.24 4.83
CA LEU A 114 -21.73 3.97 5.01
C LEU A 114 -21.96 2.80 5.97
N ASN A 115 -21.14 1.77 5.85
CA ASN A 115 -21.08 0.67 6.80
C ASN A 115 -19.68 0.06 6.81
N GLU A 116 -19.36 -0.66 7.87
CA GLU A 116 -18.17 -1.51 7.96
C GLU A 116 -18.44 -2.75 8.79
N SER A 117 -17.79 -3.86 8.47
CA SER A 117 -17.77 -5.07 9.28
C SER A 117 -16.42 -5.76 9.23
N LEU A 118 -16.03 -6.33 10.37
CA LEU A 118 -14.85 -7.18 10.51
C LEU A 118 -15.27 -8.52 11.09
N SER A 119 -14.93 -9.61 10.42
CA SER A 119 -15.17 -10.98 10.89
C SER A 119 -13.85 -11.70 11.04
N ILE A 120 -13.75 -12.54 12.09
CA ILE A 120 -12.65 -13.46 12.35
C ILE A 120 -13.26 -14.86 12.45
N ASP A 121 -12.78 -15.81 11.65
CA ASP A 121 -13.28 -17.19 11.57
C ASP A 121 -14.81 -17.25 11.43
N ASN A 122 -15.35 -16.50 10.48
CA ASN A 122 -16.78 -16.34 10.22
C ASN A 122 -17.61 -15.72 11.36
N THR A 123 -16.98 -15.31 12.45
CA THR A 123 -17.65 -14.59 13.55
C THR A 123 -17.49 -13.08 13.33
N GLU A 124 -18.58 -12.34 13.18
CA GLU A 124 -18.56 -10.89 13.07
C GLU A 124 -18.23 -10.28 14.44
N VAL A 125 -17.05 -9.66 14.54
CA VAL A 125 -16.49 -9.10 15.78
C VAL A 125 -16.67 -7.58 15.88
N ILE A 126 -16.74 -6.89 14.75
CA ILE A 126 -17.07 -5.46 14.68
C ILE A 126 -18.05 -5.27 13.53
N PHE A 127 -19.12 -4.53 13.79
CA PHE A 127 -20.05 -4.06 12.77
C PHE A 127 -20.50 -2.64 13.10
N PHE A 128 -20.65 -1.79 12.09
CA PHE A 128 -21.27 -0.48 12.25
C PHE A 128 -21.96 -0.02 10.96
N ASP A 129 -23.19 0.48 11.12
CA ASP A 129 -23.96 1.19 10.10
C ASP A 129 -23.95 2.68 10.43
N PHE A 130 -23.21 3.46 9.65
CA PHE A 130 -23.05 4.91 9.86
C PHE A 130 -24.32 5.69 9.54
N THR A 131 -25.19 5.14 8.69
CA THR A 131 -26.46 5.78 8.33
C THR A 131 -27.48 5.65 9.45
N ARG A 132 -27.52 4.50 10.12
CA ARG A 132 -28.39 4.21 11.27
C ARG A 132 -27.74 4.54 12.60
N LYS A 133 -26.42 4.81 12.61
CA LYS A 133 -25.62 5.07 13.81
C LYS A 133 -25.69 3.95 14.83
N THR A 134 -25.72 2.72 14.37
CA THR A 134 -25.83 1.51 15.20
C THR A 134 -24.78 0.50 14.84
N GLY A 135 -24.26 -0.18 15.84
CA GLY A 135 -23.29 -1.25 15.67
C GLY A 135 -22.84 -1.83 16.99
N PHE A 136 -21.82 -2.67 16.91
CA PHE A 136 -21.26 -3.38 18.07
C PHE A 136 -19.77 -3.71 17.86
N THR A 137 -19.11 -3.99 18.98
CA THR A 137 -17.85 -4.73 19.03
C THR A 137 -17.98 -5.89 20.02
N LYS A 138 -17.38 -7.03 19.68
CA LYS A 138 -17.33 -8.23 20.54
C LYS A 138 -15.88 -8.57 20.95
N LEU A 139 -14.92 -7.73 20.59
CA LEU A 139 -13.54 -7.91 21.03
C LEU A 139 -13.43 -7.66 22.54
N GLU A 140 -12.82 -8.58 23.25
CA GLU A 140 -12.65 -8.47 24.70
C GLU A 140 -11.73 -7.30 25.05
N GLY A 141 -12.14 -6.49 26.02
CA GLY A 141 -11.46 -5.23 26.38
C GLY A 141 -12.03 -3.98 25.69
N THR A 142 -13.15 -4.12 24.96
CA THR A 142 -13.84 -2.99 24.31
C THR A 142 -15.02 -2.45 25.10
N ASP A 143 -15.29 -2.95 26.32
CA ASP A 143 -16.47 -2.60 27.13
C ASP A 143 -16.56 -1.10 27.41
N THR A 144 -15.42 -0.42 27.55
CA THR A 144 -15.34 1.04 27.76
C THR A 144 -15.75 1.85 26.55
N LEU A 145 -15.82 1.25 25.36
CA LEU A 145 -16.21 1.93 24.10
C LEU A 145 -17.71 1.92 23.84
N ASN A 146 -18.53 1.22 24.63
CA ASN A 146 -19.95 1.02 24.34
C ASN A 146 -20.72 2.30 24.03
N ASN A 147 -20.43 3.40 24.71
CA ASN A 147 -21.03 4.72 24.43
C ASN A 147 -20.42 5.41 23.20
N SER A 148 -19.15 5.15 22.89
CA SER A 148 -18.43 5.75 21.77
C SER A 148 -18.69 5.02 20.46
N ILE A 149 -19.01 3.74 20.51
CA ILE A 149 -19.31 2.93 19.32
C ILE A 149 -20.50 3.51 18.55
N ASN A 150 -21.54 3.93 19.25
CA ASN A 150 -22.76 4.49 18.66
C ASN A 150 -22.72 6.03 18.56
N SER A 151 -21.55 6.63 18.62
CA SER A 151 -21.38 8.09 18.46
C SER A 151 -21.61 8.53 17.02
N ASP A 152 -21.90 9.83 16.84
CA ASP A 152 -22.04 10.47 15.52
C ASP A 152 -20.70 10.67 14.78
N SER A 153 -19.60 10.24 15.38
CA SER A 153 -18.27 10.37 14.79
C SER A 153 -18.18 9.61 13.47
N PRO A 154 -17.65 10.21 12.40
CA PRO A 154 -17.45 9.55 11.11
C PRO A 154 -16.23 8.61 11.10
N ILE A 155 -15.55 8.44 12.22
CA ILE A 155 -14.35 7.61 12.34
C ILE A 155 -14.75 6.14 12.23
N SER A 156 -13.99 5.34 11.45
CA SER A 156 -14.10 3.89 11.41
C SER A 156 -14.13 3.30 12.82
N ARG A 157 -15.02 2.36 13.08
CA ARG A 157 -15.12 1.68 14.38
C ARG A 157 -13.97 0.70 14.61
N VAL A 158 -13.47 0.11 13.54
CA VAL A 158 -12.22 -0.67 13.57
C VAL A 158 -11.06 0.21 14.04
N LYS A 159 -10.91 1.41 13.47
CA LYS A 159 -9.90 2.39 13.91
C LYS A 159 -10.15 2.88 15.34
N LEU A 160 -11.40 3.13 15.70
CA LEU A 160 -11.77 3.53 17.05
C LEU A 160 -11.36 2.48 18.09
N VAL A 161 -11.66 1.20 17.82
CA VAL A 161 -11.26 0.07 18.67
C VAL A 161 -9.75 0.02 18.80
N ASN A 162 -9.02 0.09 17.68
CA ASN A 162 -7.56 0.04 17.72
C ASN A 162 -6.91 1.15 18.56
N ASN A 163 -7.46 2.38 18.45
CA ASN A 163 -6.83 3.55 19.08
C ASN A 163 -7.25 3.78 20.53
N ASN A 164 -8.43 3.27 20.94
CA ASN A 164 -9.07 3.66 22.19
C ASN A 164 -9.37 2.47 23.12
N SER A 165 -8.96 1.25 22.79
CA SER A 165 -9.16 0.07 23.62
C SER A 165 -7.86 -0.48 24.18
N ILE A 166 -7.93 -1.04 25.38
CA ILE A 166 -6.91 -1.94 25.93
C ILE A 166 -7.46 -3.34 25.74
N LEU A 167 -7.12 -3.95 24.62
CA LEU A 167 -7.61 -5.27 24.28
C LEU A 167 -6.99 -6.35 25.19
N ALA A 168 -7.80 -7.31 25.61
CA ALA A 168 -7.32 -8.47 26.35
C ALA A 168 -6.35 -9.33 25.51
N ASP A 169 -5.40 -9.98 26.17
CA ASP A 169 -4.47 -10.89 25.50
C ASP A 169 -5.11 -12.25 25.25
N ASN A 170 -5.88 -12.34 24.17
CA ASN A 170 -6.47 -13.57 23.67
C ASN A 170 -6.20 -13.75 22.16
N GLU A 171 -6.52 -14.90 21.63
CA GLU A 171 -6.24 -15.26 20.24
C GLU A 171 -6.94 -14.34 19.24
N GLN A 172 -8.21 -14.04 19.45
CA GLN A 172 -9.01 -13.20 18.57
C GLN A 172 -8.45 -11.76 18.49
N ASN A 173 -8.04 -11.18 19.62
CA ASN A 173 -7.46 -9.86 19.69
C ASN A 173 -6.04 -9.82 19.08
N ARG A 174 -5.25 -10.90 19.23
CA ARG A 174 -3.96 -11.02 18.52
C ARG A 174 -4.14 -11.05 17.01
N VAL A 175 -5.17 -11.75 16.51
CA VAL A 175 -5.50 -11.76 15.05
C VAL A 175 -5.95 -10.38 14.59
N PHE A 176 -6.79 -9.68 15.35
CA PHE A 176 -7.18 -8.29 15.09
C PHE A 176 -5.96 -7.37 14.98
N ASN A 177 -5.04 -7.44 15.95
CA ASN A 177 -3.81 -6.63 15.94
C ASN A 177 -2.93 -6.94 14.73
N LYS A 178 -2.87 -8.20 14.26
CA LYS A 178 -2.16 -8.56 13.01
C LYS A 178 -2.81 -7.98 11.78
N PHE A 179 -4.14 -7.93 11.73
CA PHE A 179 -4.87 -7.25 10.65
C PHE A 179 -4.52 -5.76 10.60
N ILE A 180 -4.60 -5.06 11.73
CA ILE A 180 -4.23 -3.63 11.81
C ILE A 180 -2.77 -3.43 11.40
N HIS A 181 -1.86 -4.23 11.95
CA HIS A 181 -0.44 -4.17 11.59
C HIS A 181 -0.20 -4.40 10.09
N PHE A 182 -0.99 -5.29 9.46
CA PHE A 182 -0.92 -5.51 8.01
C PHE A 182 -1.30 -4.24 7.24
N VAL A 183 -2.44 -3.63 7.57
CA VAL A 183 -2.92 -2.40 6.90
C VAL A 183 -1.92 -1.26 7.10
N ASP A 184 -1.39 -1.10 8.31
CA ASP A 184 -0.37 -0.10 8.61
C ASP A 184 0.93 -0.27 7.83
N ASN A 185 1.23 -1.47 7.37
CA ASN A 185 2.44 -1.77 6.60
C ASN A 185 2.18 -1.96 5.10
N MET A 186 1.03 -1.55 4.59
CA MET A 186 0.77 -1.48 3.15
C MET A 186 1.50 -0.27 2.53
N LEU A 187 2.06 -0.45 1.34
CA LEU A 187 2.70 0.60 0.56
C LEU A 187 2.34 0.48 -0.92
N LEU A 188 1.75 1.54 -1.47
CA LEU A 188 1.50 1.73 -2.89
C LEU A 188 2.49 2.75 -3.46
N PHE A 189 3.33 2.31 -4.36
CA PHE A 189 4.15 3.19 -5.17
C PHE A 189 3.50 3.32 -6.56
N TYR A 190 2.88 4.46 -6.86
CA TYR A 190 1.97 4.48 -8.00
C TYR A 190 2.24 5.56 -9.05
N SER A 191 3.02 6.60 -8.78
CA SER A 191 3.05 7.73 -9.67
C SER A 191 4.42 8.07 -10.22
N LEU A 192 4.49 8.21 -11.55
CA LEU A 192 5.58 8.89 -12.24
C LEU A 192 5.38 10.41 -12.26
N ASP A 193 4.14 10.89 -12.36
CA ASP A 193 3.84 12.32 -12.53
C ASP A 193 4.01 13.10 -11.24
N SER A 194 3.51 12.60 -10.13
CA SER A 194 3.63 13.24 -8.82
C SER A 194 4.77 12.69 -7.97
N ARG A 195 5.50 11.65 -8.44
CA ARG A 195 6.50 10.91 -7.65
C ARG A 195 5.96 10.47 -6.29
N GLY A 196 4.68 10.12 -6.29
CA GLY A 196 3.92 9.86 -5.10
C GLY A 196 3.95 8.38 -4.70
N TYR A 197 3.77 8.16 -3.43
CA TYR A 197 3.45 6.87 -2.85
C TYR A 197 2.35 7.08 -1.79
N GLU A 198 1.56 6.05 -1.56
CA GLU A 198 0.54 6.03 -0.51
C GLU A 198 0.81 4.91 0.49
N GLY A 199 0.34 5.12 1.71
CA GLY A 199 0.51 4.16 2.79
C GLY A 199 1.63 4.54 3.73
N PHE A 200 2.46 3.58 4.13
CA PHE A 200 3.47 3.78 5.14
C PHE A 200 4.43 4.93 4.82
N MET A 201 4.51 5.89 5.72
CA MET A 201 5.47 6.99 5.67
C MET A 201 6.56 6.81 6.72
N ASN A 202 7.80 6.90 6.29
CA ASN A 202 8.96 6.85 7.17
C ASN A 202 9.37 8.30 7.49
N GLY A 203 8.87 8.86 8.58
CA GLY A 203 9.35 10.11 9.18
C GLY A 203 9.63 11.28 8.22
N THR A 204 10.49 12.19 8.64
CA THR A 204 10.96 13.37 7.90
C THR A 204 12.26 13.14 7.13
N GLU A 205 12.78 11.91 7.12
CA GLU A 205 14.05 11.54 6.51
C GLU A 205 14.01 11.73 4.99
N SER A 206 15.00 12.41 4.43
CA SER A 206 15.15 12.55 2.97
C SER A 206 15.57 11.22 2.31
N ILE A 207 15.35 11.10 1.00
CA ILE A 207 15.80 9.92 0.23
C ILE A 207 17.32 9.73 0.37
N SER A 208 18.08 10.83 0.31
CA SER A 208 19.54 10.80 0.51
C SER A 208 19.91 10.24 1.86
N GLU A 209 19.36 10.82 2.93
CA GLU A 209 19.61 10.38 4.31
C GLU A 209 19.26 8.91 4.49
N GLY A 210 18.11 8.51 3.98
CA GLY A 210 17.66 7.15 4.14
C GLY A 210 18.52 6.10 3.44
N ILE A 211 19.05 6.39 2.26
CA ILE A 211 20.01 5.51 1.57
C ILE A 211 21.35 5.49 2.29
N ILE A 212 21.84 6.64 2.74
CA ILE A 212 23.12 6.77 3.45
C ILE A 212 23.06 6.09 4.82
N ASN A 213 22.05 6.42 5.63
CA ASN A 213 21.91 5.88 6.99
C ASN A 213 21.69 4.36 7.02
N SER A 214 21.14 3.79 5.94
CA SER A 214 21.07 2.32 5.78
C SER A 214 22.38 1.68 5.32
N GLY A 215 23.46 2.46 5.10
CA GLY A 215 24.75 1.96 4.60
C GLY A 215 24.69 1.46 3.14
N LYS A 216 23.66 1.86 2.39
CA LYS A 216 23.36 1.31 1.05
C LYS A 216 23.81 2.19 -0.12
N LEU A 217 24.61 3.23 0.13
CA LEU A 217 25.08 4.13 -0.94
C LEU A 217 25.91 3.40 -2.03
N PRO A 218 26.86 2.49 -1.70
CA PRO A 218 27.59 1.74 -2.71
C PRO A 218 26.69 0.80 -3.52
N ASP A 219 25.71 0.19 -2.88
CA ASP A 219 24.75 -0.71 -3.53
C ASP A 219 23.80 0.11 -4.45
N PHE A 220 23.39 1.30 -4.02
CA PHE A 220 22.62 2.22 -4.87
C PHE A 220 23.40 2.65 -6.11
N GLN A 221 24.68 2.97 -5.99
CA GLN A 221 25.52 3.25 -7.14
C GLN A 221 25.58 2.05 -8.09
N SER A 222 25.78 0.84 -7.56
CA SER A 222 25.80 -0.39 -8.36
C SER A 222 24.46 -0.65 -9.04
N PHE A 223 23.34 -0.36 -8.37
CA PHE A 223 21.99 -0.43 -8.94
C PHE A 223 21.85 0.52 -10.15
N LEU A 224 22.29 1.77 -10.04
CA LEU A 224 22.24 2.73 -11.13
C LEU A 224 23.15 2.29 -12.30
N ASN A 225 24.36 1.81 -12.01
CA ASN A 225 25.30 1.38 -13.04
C ASN A 225 24.77 0.19 -13.85
N ARG A 226 24.08 -0.78 -13.20
CA ARG A 226 23.45 -1.92 -13.89
C ARG A 226 22.41 -1.53 -14.94
N ILE A 227 21.78 -0.39 -14.77
CA ILE A 227 20.77 0.13 -15.69
C ILE A 227 21.34 1.21 -16.64
N GLY A 228 22.67 1.35 -16.68
CA GLY A 228 23.37 2.22 -17.61
C GLY A 228 23.47 3.68 -17.18
N ILE A 229 23.37 3.97 -15.88
CA ILE A 229 23.54 5.31 -15.31
C ILE A 229 24.86 5.32 -14.53
N ASP A 230 25.93 5.79 -15.14
CA ASP A 230 27.30 5.76 -14.62
C ASP A 230 27.60 7.01 -13.78
N TYR A 231 27.09 7.03 -12.54
CA TYR A 231 27.47 8.05 -11.55
C TYR A 231 28.48 7.46 -10.55
N LYS A 232 29.46 8.30 -10.18
CA LYS A 232 30.28 8.06 -8.99
C LYS A 232 29.67 8.83 -7.83
N LEU A 233 29.03 8.09 -6.92
CA LEU A 233 28.33 8.67 -5.80
C LEU A 233 29.22 8.77 -4.56
N LYS A 234 29.03 9.85 -3.79
CA LYS A 234 29.64 10.03 -2.48
C LYS A 234 28.66 10.67 -1.49
N GLU A 235 28.87 10.41 -0.24
CA GLU A 235 28.20 11.13 0.85
C GLU A 235 28.87 12.50 1.06
N GLN A 236 28.05 13.51 1.32
CA GLN A 236 28.53 14.82 1.76
C GLN A 236 27.52 15.39 2.77
N GLU A 237 28.02 15.84 3.91
CA GLU A 237 27.23 16.50 4.92
C GLU A 237 27.30 18.03 4.75
N ILE A 238 26.13 18.68 4.71
CA ILE A 238 25.98 20.13 4.65
C ILE A 238 24.89 20.52 5.65
N ASP A 239 25.19 21.45 6.53
CA ASP A 239 24.28 21.97 7.55
C ASP A 239 23.65 20.85 8.41
N GLY A 240 24.44 19.83 8.76
CA GLY A 240 24.01 18.68 9.55
C GLY A 240 23.11 17.67 8.81
N ARG A 241 22.95 17.81 7.48
CA ARG A 241 22.18 16.90 6.64
C ARG A 241 23.07 16.12 5.69
N LYS A 242 22.88 14.82 5.64
CA LYS A 242 23.58 13.94 4.73
C LYS A 242 22.92 13.94 3.35
N ASN A 243 23.70 14.28 2.33
CA ASN A 243 23.24 14.32 0.95
C ASN A 243 24.12 13.47 0.03
N ILE A 244 23.50 12.92 -1.03
CA ILE A 244 24.19 12.17 -2.08
C ILE A 244 24.72 13.16 -3.11
N TYR A 245 26.00 13.11 -3.39
CA TYR A 245 26.67 13.90 -4.41
C TYR A 245 27.25 13.03 -5.52
N CYS A 246 27.17 13.51 -6.75
CA CYS A 246 27.91 12.96 -7.87
C CYS A 246 29.30 13.59 -7.95
N SER A 247 30.33 12.77 -8.15
CA SER A 247 31.72 13.21 -8.33
C SER A 247 32.09 13.29 -9.80
N PHE A 248 32.66 14.42 -10.22
CA PHE A 248 33.17 14.67 -11.57
C PHE A 248 34.57 15.22 -11.48
N ASN A 249 35.59 14.40 -11.69
CA ASN A 249 37.00 14.77 -11.54
C ASN A 249 37.23 15.59 -10.24
N ASN A 250 37.43 16.91 -10.38
CA ASN A 250 37.67 17.83 -9.25
C ASN A 250 36.42 18.55 -8.73
N LYS A 251 35.24 18.21 -9.23
CA LYS A 251 33.96 18.86 -8.85
C LYS A 251 32.98 17.84 -8.32
N SER A 252 32.03 18.32 -7.54
CA SER A 252 30.90 17.52 -7.13
C SER A 252 29.61 18.33 -7.19
N ALA A 253 28.49 17.66 -7.47
CA ALA A 253 27.18 18.27 -7.51
C ALA A 253 26.15 17.38 -6.80
N ASP A 254 25.18 18.01 -6.17
CA ASP A 254 24.09 17.33 -5.52
C ASP A 254 23.33 16.45 -6.53
N PHE A 255 23.19 15.15 -6.20
CA PHE A 255 22.53 14.17 -7.07
C PHE A 255 21.11 14.61 -7.45
N PHE A 256 20.32 15.07 -6.48
CA PHE A 256 18.92 15.45 -6.72
C PHE A 256 18.78 16.77 -7.49
N LYS A 257 19.85 17.59 -7.58
CA LYS A 257 19.84 18.80 -8.43
C LYS A 257 20.15 18.49 -9.89
N ILE A 258 21.04 17.51 -10.16
CA ILE A 258 21.52 17.25 -11.52
C ILE A 258 20.87 16.04 -12.19
N ALA A 259 20.38 15.06 -11.43
CA ALA A 259 19.78 13.87 -11.97
C ALA A 259 18.48 14.16 -12.74
N SER A 260 18.26 13.42 -13.83
CA SER A 260 17.00 13.49 -14.58
C SER A 260 15.81 13.07 -13.73
N THR A 261 14.60 13.43 -14.15
CA THR A 261 13.37 13.03 -13.48
C THR A 261 13.26 11.49 -13.35
N GLY A 262 13.61 10.75 -14.42
CA GLY A 262 13.62 9.30 -14.39
C GLY A 262 14.61 8.73 -13.37
N THR A 263 15.83 9.29 -13.31
CA THR A 263 16.85 8.89 -12.34
C THR A 263 16.42 9.17 -10.89
N LYS A 264 15.75 10.31 -10.64
CA LYS A 264 15.18 10.63 -9.33
C LYS A 264 14.07 9.65 -8.93
N SER A 265 13.24 9.22 -9.90
CA SER A 265 12.21 8.20 -9.66
C SER A 265 12.82 6.85 -9.32
N LEU A 266 13.95 6.49 -9.95
CA LEU A 266 14.72 5.28 -9.59
C LEU A 266 15.33 5.37 -8.19
N ALA A 267 15.82 6.54 -7.78
CA ALA A 267 16.30 6.75 -6.42
C ALA A 267 15.17 6.61 -5.38
N LEU A 268 13.99 7.15 -5.66
CA LEU A 268 12.80 6.97 -4.83
C LEU A 268 12.39 5.49 -4.76
N PHE A 269 12.38 4.79 -5.90
CA PHE A 269 12.13 3.36 -5.94
C PHE A 269 13.16 2.58 -5.10
N TYR A 270 14.46 2.87 -5.27
CA TYR A 270 15.51 2.20 -4.52
C TYR A 270 15.40 2.45 -3.02
N TYR A 271 15.09 3.68 -2.60
CA TYR A 271 14.82 4.04 -1.21
C TYR A 271 13.73 3.15 -0.58
N TRP A 272 12.65 2.88 -1.32
CA TRP A 272 11.60 1.98 -0.86
C TRP A 272 11.97 0.51 -1.02
N TYR A 273 12.71 0.15 -2.07
CA TYR A 273 13.19 -1.20 -2.30
C TYR A 273 13.99 -1.77 -1.13
N ILE A 274 14.95 -1.01 -0.59
CA ILE A 274 15.75 -1.44 0.57
C ILE A 274 14.93 -1.55 1.87
N ARG A 275 13.69 -1.09 1.86
CA ARG A 275 12.74 -1.16 2.97
C ARG A 275 11.61 -2.19 2.75
N MET A 276 11.58 -2.83 1.59
CA MET A 276 10.50 -3.77 1.23
C MET A 276 10.38 -4.97 2.17
N GLU A 277 11.49 -5.44 2.73
CA GLU A 277 11.48 -6.58 3.66
C GLU A 277 10.58 -6.35 4.89
N LYS A 278 10.32 -5.11 5.23
CA LYS A 278 9.45 -4.71 6.34
C LYS A 278 8.00 -4.46 5.93
N ARG A 279 7.65 -4.63 4.64
CA ARG A 279 6.29 -4.36 4.12
C ARG A 279 5.51 -5.64 3.96
N LEU A 280 4.26 -5.62 4.38
CA LEU A 280 3.37 -6.79 4.30
C LEU A 280 2.60 -6.86 2.99
N LEU A 281 2.34 -5.70 2.37
CA LEU A 281 1.86 -5.58 1.00
C LEU A 281 2.56 -4.41 0.31
N PHE A 282 3.17 -4.68 -0.84
CA PHE A 282 3.80 -3.68 -1.68
C PHE A 282 3.24 -3.79 -3.10
N ILE A 283 2.68 -2.70 -3.60
CA ILE A 283 2.20 -2.59 -4.97
C ILE A 283 3.00 -1.51 -5.69
N LEU A 284 3.51 -1.86 -6.85
CA LEU A 284 4.27 -0.99 -7.72
C LEU A 284 3.52 -0.82 -9.04
N THR A 285 3.11 0.40 -9.37
CA THR A 285 2.49 0.72 -10.66
C THR A 285 3.40 1.59 -11.51
N ASN A 286 3.24 1.52 -12.83
CA ASN A 286 3.91 2.37 -13.82
C ASN A 286 5.45 2.30 -13.93
N LEU A 287 6.16 1.65 -13.02
CA LEU A 287 7.63 1.51 -13.09
C LEU A 287 8.08 0.44 -14.09
N MET A 288 7.25 -0.57 -14.32
CA MET A 288 7.59 -1.71 -15.18
C MET A 288 7.76 -1.35 -16.66
N LEU A 289 7.14 -0.28 -17.13
CA LEU A 289 7.30 0.17 -18.52
C LEU A 289 8.73 0.68 -18.82
N PHE A 290 9.39 1.30 -17.87
CA PHE A 290 10.76 1.81 -18.05
C PHE A 290 11.82 0.70 -18.03
N THR A 291 11.67 -0.30 -17.20
CA THR A 291 12.64 -1.40 -17.07
C THR A 291 12.58 -2.32 -18.28
N ILE A 292 11.41 -2.60 -18.82
CA ILE A 292 11.23 -3.48 -20.00
C ILE A 292 11.75 -2.81 -21.28
N LEU A 293 11.51 -1.52 -21.49
CA LEU A 293 11.96 -0.81 -22.69
C LEU A 293 13.50 -0.72 -22.81
N ASN A 294 14.21 -0.56 -21.70
CA ASN A 294 15.67 -0.54 -21.70
C ASN A 294 16.28 -1.95 -21.87
N TYR A 295 15.60 -3.01 -21.44
CA TYR A 295 16.05 -4.37 -21.64
C TYR A 295 15.96 -4.80 -23.12
N GLN A 296 14.93 -4.35 -23.82
CA GLN A 296 14.77 -4.64 -25.25
C GLN A 296 15.82 -3.94 -26.14
N LYS A 297 16.32 -2.76 -25.75
CA LYS A 297 17.39 -2.08 -26.51
C LYS A 297 18.75 -2.81 -26.45
N LYS A 298 19.01 -3.57 -25.37
CA LYS A 298 20.26 -4.31 -25.19
C LYS A 298 20.34 -5.59 -26.02
N TYR A 299 19.20 -6.15 -26.43
CA TYR A 299 19.13 -7.38 -27.21
C TYR A 299 18.98 -7.16 -28.74
N LYS A 300 18.83 -5.90 -29.19
CA LYS A 300 18.76 -5.58 -30.62
C LYS A 300 20.11 -5.17 -31.25
N ASN A 301 21.17 -5.07 -30.44
CA ASN A 301 22.52 -4.68 -30.88
C ASN A 301 23.57 -5.76 -30.55
N SER A 302 23.18 -7.04 -30.45
CA SER A 302 24.08 -8.19 -30.37
C SER A 302 23.78 -9.17 -31.49
#